data_efa7f19a0dd3888195ed1138aab5907e
#
_entry.id   efa7f19a0dd3888195ed1138aab5907e
#
_cell.length_a   1.000
_cell.length_b   1.000
_cell.length_c   1.000
_cell.angle_alpha   90.00
_cell.angle_beta   90.00
_cell.angle_gamma   90.00
#
_symmetry.space_group_name_H-M   'P 1'
#
loop_
_entity.id
_entity.type
_entity.pdbx_description
1 polymer ?
#
loop_
_entity_poly.entity_id
_entity_poly.type
_entity_poly.pdbx_seq_one_letter_code
_entity_poly.pdbx_strand_id
1 'polypeptide(L)'
;MAVSLGRLEVETADHVVLRYDLAGGGNRGFAALVDFMLATLIFIGALFMFTTAAAAVGFQAASPYFGIATLLTFAIAWSYFILLEWLGNGQTIGKRMFGLRVIADDGAPAGFTAVLVRNLVRVVDFLPGFYGFGLLAIVISPRSQRLGDLAAGTFVVRAPRPQLDYFSLRTVTPLGAGAQVEVRALPGEAQRLVREFVAREAKLAPDYRARVAKQLADRLRPYARDVDPGLGDVELIRAIARSLRASGGSSGASAGGRGGSSGGGAPR
;
A
#
# COMPACT_ATOMS: atom_id res chain seq x y z
N MET A 1 -14.53 -10.44 0.92
CA MET A 1 -13.15 -10.67 1.39
C MET A 1 -12.79 -12.13 1.16
N ALA A 2 -11.81 -12.44 0.32
CA ALA A 2 -11.34 -13.80 0.05
C ALA A 2 -9.86 -13.94 0.46
N VAL A 3 -9.50 -15.08 1.05
CA VAL A 3 -8.11 -15.42 1.41
C VAL A 3 -7.72 -16.64 0.60
N SER A 4 -6.73 -16.50 -0.26
CA SER A 4 -6.10 -17.62 -0.96
C SER A 4 -4.63 -17.65 -0.57
N LEU A 5 -4.11 -18.85 -0.23
CA LEU A 5 -2.70 -19.18 0.08
C LEU A 5 -1.75 -17.96 0.24
N GLY A 6 -1.89 -17.22 1.37
CA GLY A 6 -1.00 -16.09 1.71
C GLY A 6 -1.33 -14.74 1.05
N ARG A 7 -2.44 -14.62 0.33
CA ARG A 7 -2.93 -13.37 -0.26
C ARG A 7 -4.28 -12.97 0.32
N LEU A 8 -4.41 -11.70 0.61
CA LEU A 8 -5.63 -11.08 1.09
C LEU A 8 -6.20 -10.19 -0.03
N GLU A 9 -7.44 -10.47 -0.45
CA GLU A 9 -8.18 -9.61 -1.36
C GLU A 9 -9.21 -8.80 -0.57
N VAL A 10 -9.08 -7.50 -0.62
CA VAL A 10 -9.99 -6.55 0.03
C VAL A 10 -10.65 -5.70 -1.03
N GLU A 11 -11.96 -5.70 -1.07
CA GLU A 11 -12.73 -4.77 -1.89
C GLU A 11 -12.99 -3.50 -1.06
N THR A 12 -12.47 -2.37 -1.53
CA THR A 12 -12.69 -1.07 -0.89
C THR A 12 -14.08 -0.54 -1.21
N ALA A 13 -14.54 0.49 -0.45
CA ALA A 13 -15.81 1.16 -0.70
C ALA A 13 -15.96 1.69 -2.13
N ASP A 14 -14.85 1.98 -2.81
CA ASP A 14 -14.78 2.42 -4.19
C ASP A 14 -14.79 1.25 -5.21
N HIS A 15 -15.15 0.04 -4.78
CA HIS A 15 -15.15 -1.18 -5.60
C HIS A 15 -13.79 -1.51 -6.26
N VAL A 16 -12.70 -1.10 -5.62
CA VAL A 16 -11.34 -1.45 -6.04
C VAL A 16 -10.89 -2.68 -5.25
N VAL A 17 -10.49 -3.74 -5.96
CA VAL A 17 -9.90 -4.93 -5.33
C VAL A 17 -8.42 -4.69 -5.08
N LEU A 18 -8.07 -4.54 -3.81
CA LEU A 18 -6.69 -4.46 -3.37
C LEU A 18 -6.18 -5.86 -3.02
N ARG A 19 -5.03 -6.20 -3.53
CA ARG A 19 -4.36 -7.47 -3.25
C ARG A 19 -3.14 -7.22 -2.38
N TYR A 20 -3.14 -7.84 -1.21
CA TYR A 20 -2.04 -7.75 -0.27
C TYR A 20 -1.42 -9.13 -0.06
N ASP A 21 -0.10 -9.19 -0.04
CA ASP A 21 0.62 -10.39 0.42
C ASP A 21 0.68 -10.38 1.95
N LEU A 22 0.15 -11.43 2.59
CA LEU A 22 0.22 -11.59 4.04
C LEU A 22 1.69 -11.75 4.49
N ALA A 23 2.02 -11.13 5.61
CA ALA A 23 3.36 -11.23 6.19
C ALA A 23 3.56 -12.61 6.82
N GLY A 24 4.54 -13.34 6.37
CA GLY A 24 4.95 -14.61 6.99
C GLY A 24 5.44 -14.42 8.43
N GLY A 25 5.25 -15.46 9.28
CA GLY A 25 5.59 -15.43 10.72
C GLY A 25 7.04 -15.05 11.01
N GLY A 26 8.00 -15.50 10.19
CA GLY A 26 9.42 -15.18 10.37
C GLY A 26 9.73 -13.69 10.28
N ASN A 27 9.27 -13.01 9.21
CA ASN A 27 9.46 -11.57 9.05
C ASN A 27 8.79 -10.75 10.16
N ARG A 28 7.63 -11.21 10.64
CA ARG A 28 6.92 -10.60 11.77
C ARG A 28 7.70 -10.79 13.08
N GLY A 29 8.31 -11.96 13.28
CA GLY A 29 9.15 -12.24 14.44
C GLY A 29 10.38 -11.35 14.48
N PHE A 30 11.13 -11.23 13.37
CA PHE A 30 12.29 -10.33 13.29
C PHE A 30 11.91 -8.86 13.47
N ALA A 31 10.82 -8.40 12.86
CA ALA A 31 10.34 -7.04 13.08
C ALA A 31 9.98 -6.78 14.55
N ALA A 32 9.30 -7.73 15.20
CA ALA A 32 8.95 -7.63 16.61
C ALA A 32 10.20 -7.64 17.51
N LEU A 33 11.23 -8.43 17.18
CA LEU A 33 12.50 -8.46 17.89
C LEU A 33 13.20 -7.11 17.87
N VAL A 34 13.31 -6.48 16.68
CA VAL A 34 13.90 -5.13 16.54
C VAL A 34 13.11 -4.10 17.34
N ASP A 35 11.78 -4.11 17.24
CA ASP A 35 10.93 -3.19 18.01
C ASP A 35 11.07 -3.40 19.51
N PHE A 36 11.17 -4.66 19.96
CA PHE A 36 11.37 -4.97 21.37
C PHE A 36 12.75 -4.51 21.87
N MET A 37 13.82 -4.72 21.08
CA MET A 37 15.14 -4.20 21.40
C MET A 37 15.15 -2.68 21.55
N LEU A 38 14.50 -1.96 20.64
CA LEU A 38 14.39 -0.51 20.72
C LEU A 38 13.60 -0.05 21.96
N ALA A 39 12.46 -0.68 22.23
CA ALA A 39 11.66 -0.36 23.43
C ALA A 39 12.44 -0.66 24.72
N THR A 40 13.20 -1.77 24.77
CA THR A 40 14.05 -2.11 25.90
C THR A 40 15.18 -1.08 26.08
N LEU A 41 15.80 -0.64 24.99
CA LEU A 41 16.84 0.40 25.05
C LEU A 41 16.28 1.72 25.57
N ILE A 42 15.10 2.13 25.13
CA ILE A 42 14.39 3.32 25.63
C ILE A 42 14.11 3.17 27.12
N PHE A 43 13.60 2.00 27.55
CA PHE A 43 13.29 1.72 28.94
C PHE A 43 14.55 1.80 29.84
N ILE A 44 15.63 1.10 29.45
CA ILE A 44 16.90 1.11 30.19
C ILE A 44 17.50 2.52 30.25
N GLY A 45 17.52 3.24 29.14
CA GLY A 45 18.03 4.60 29.07
C GLY A 45 17.24 5.57 29.95
N ALA A 46 15.91 5.49 29.91
CA ALA A 46 15.05 6.32 30.74
C ALA A 46 15.17 5.95 32.24
N LEU A 47 15.27 4.66 32.56
CA LEU A 47 15.48 4.20 33.93
C LEU A 47 16.85 4.67 34.47
N PHE A 48 17.90 4.56 33.65
CA PHE A 48 19.24 5.06 33.99
C PHE A 48 19.23 6.56 34.26
N MET A 49 18.62 7.34 33.38
CA MET A 49 18.49 8.78 33.52
C MET A 49 17.71 9.14 34.80
N PHE A 50 16.62 8.41 35.07
CA PHE A 50 15.82 8.62 36.28
C PHE A 50 16.62 8.29 37.55
N THR A 51 17.31 7.14 37.60
CA THR A 51 18.09 6.74 38.78
C THR A 51 19.25 7.68 39.07
N THR A 52 19.95 8.15 38.05
CA THR A 52 21.04 9.14 38.24
C THR A 52 20.52 10.50 38.73
N ALA A 53 19.40 10.97 38.16
CA ALA A 53 18.77 12.21 38.63
C ALA A 53 18.26 12.09 40.08
N ALA A 54 17.65 10.95 40.44
CA ALA A 54 17.18 10.68 41.77
C ALA A 54 18.34 10.63 42.81
N ALA A 55 19.45 10.00 42.44
CA ALA A 55 20.65 9.95 43.28
C ALA A 55 21.25 11.34 43.51
N ALA A 56 21.25 12.20 42.49
CA ALA A 56 21.77 13.56 42.57
C ALA A 56 20.99 14.44 43.57
N VAL A 57 19.71 14.18 43.81
CA VAL A 57 18.86 14.88 44.78
C VAL A 57 18.71 14.13 46.13
N GLY A 58 19.49 13.06 46.31
CA GLY A 58 19.43 12.27 47.57
C GLY A 58 18.20 11.36 47.70
N PHE A 59 17.53 11.06 46.58
CA PHE A 59 16.32 10.23 46.56
C PHE A 59 16.70 8.76 46.68
N GLN A 60 16.16 8.04 47.71
CA GLN A 60 16.52 6.64 47.95
C GLN A 60 15.67 5.67 47.15
N ALA A 61 16.29 4.60 46.65
CA ALA A 61 15.62 3.54 45.89
C ALA A 61 14.51 2.80 46.70
N ALA A 62 14.55 2.85 48.03
CA ALA A 62 13.52 2.30 48.92
C ALA A 62 12.26 3.19 49.01
N SER A 63 12.23 4.37 48.41
CA SER A 63 11.08 5.24 48.45
C SER A 63 9.92 4.66 47.59
N PRO A 64 8.66 4.73 48.06
CA PRO A 64 7.49 4.30 47.25
C PRO A 64 7.36 5.07 45.92
N TYR A 65 7.87 6.29 45.85
CA TYR A 65 7.90 7.06 44.61
C TYR A 65 8.79 6.46 43.49
N PHE A 66 9.80 5.63 43.91
CA PHE A 66 10.64 4.92 42.94
C PHE A 66 9.84 3.89 42.15
N GLY A 67 8.89 3.19 42.78
CA GLY A 67 7.98 2.27 42.10
C GLY A 67 7.08 2.98 41.09
N ILE A 68 6.52 4.15 41.47
CA ILE A 68 5.68 4.95 40.56
C ILE A 68 6.48 5.44 39.35
N ALA A 69 7.69 5.95 39.59
CA ALA A 69 8.55 6.42 38.50
C ALA A 69 8.99 5.29 37.55
N THR A 70 9.28 4.12 38.09
CA THR A 70 9.58 2.93 37.27
C THR A 70 8.37 2.53 36.42
N LEU A 71 7.18 2.56 36.98
CA LEU A 71 5.94 2.27 36.25
C LEU A 71 5.70 3.31 35.14
N LEU A 72 5.91 4.61 35.41
CA LEU A 72 5.81 5.65 34.40
C LEU A 72 6.85 5.48 33.27
N THR A 73 8.09 5.14 33.62
CA THR A 73 9.15 4.84 32.65
C THR A 73 8.77 3.66 31.75
N PHE A 74 8.18 2.61 32.34
CA PHE A 74 7.64 1.47 31.59
C PHE A 74 6.50 1.90 30.66
N ALA A 75 5.56 2.72 31.14
CA ALA A 75 4.45 3.22 30.32
C ALA A 75 4.94 4.07 29.14
N ILE A 76 5.97 4.90 29.34
CA ILE A 76 6.62 5.66 28.27
C ILE A 76 7.24 4.72 27.23
N ALA A 77 8.00 3.72 27.64
CA ALA A 77 8.60 2.74 26.74
C ALA A 77 7.53 1.91 26.01
N TRP A 78 6.42 1.59 26.67
CA TRP A 78 5.29 0.88 26.06
C TRP A 78 4.54 1.75 25.03
N SER A 79 4.44 3.05 25.28
CA SER A 79 3.82 4.00 24.36
C SER A 79 4.51 4.05 22.99
N TYR A 80 5.79 3.68 22.90
CA TYR A 80 6.54 3.49 21.66
C TYR A 80 5.74 2.68 20.63
N PHE A 81 5.18 1.55 21.03
CA PHE A 81 4.44 0.67 20.13
C PHE A 81 3.14 1.30 19.64
N ILE A 82 2.41 1.95 20.54
CA ILE A 82 1.11 2.56 20.22
C ILE A 82 1.30 3.78 19.33
N LEU A 83 2.19 4.70 19.75
CA LEU A 83 2.40 5.96 19.05
C LEU A 83 3.00 5.74 17.66
N LEU A 84 4.06 4.93 17.55
CA LEU A 84 4.69 4.71 16.25
C LEU A 84 3.80 3.93 15.29
N GLU A 85 3.03 2.96 15.77
CA GLU A 85 2.11 2.21 14.92
C GLU A 85 0.95 3.08 14.45
N TRP A 86 0.42 3.97 15.30
CA TRP A 86 -0.65 4.89 14.94
C TRP A 86 -0.16 6.02 14.03
N LEU A 87 0.87 6.76 14.41
CA LEU A 87 1.43 7.88 13.64
C LEU A 87 2.14 7.39 12.36
N GLY A 88 2.69 6.16 12.38
CA GLY A 88 3.35 5.53 11.25
C GLY A 88 2.41 4.83 10.26
N ASN A 89 1.08 5.09 10.31
CA ASN A 89 0.10 4.44 9.44
C ASN A 89 0.20 2.90 9.48
N GLY A 90 0.23 2.31 10.67
CA GLY A 90 0.35 0.87 10.88
C GLY A 90 1.78 0.33 10.83
N GLN A 91 2.79 1.19 10.93
CA GLN A 91 4.20 0.77 10.91
C GLN A 91 4.97 1.28 12.14
N THR A 92 5.67 0.37 12.82
CA THR A 92 6.74 0.67 13.75
C THR A 92 8.09 0.70 13.01
N ILE A 93 9.18 1.06 13.69
CA ILE A 93 10.52 1.08 13.08
C ILE A 93 10.90 -0.32 12.59
N GLY A 94 10.74 -1.36 13.43
CA GLY A 94 11.02 -2.74 13.03
C GLY A 94 10.14 -3.19 11.87
N LYS A 95 8.83 -2.91 11.89
CA LYS A 95 7.94 -3.23 10.75
C LYS A 95 8.36 -2.52 9.47
N ARG A 96 8.80 -1.27 9.56
CA ARG A 96 9.27 -0.50 8.39
C ARG A 96 10.52 -1.10 7.78
N MET A 97 11.48 -1.55 8.62
CA MET A 97 12.71 -2.21 8.15
C MET A 97 12.43 -3.50 7.37
N PHE A 98 11.41 -4.25 7.77
CA PHE A 98 11.01 -5.50 7.10
C PHE A 98 9.90 -5.30 6.04
N GLY A 99 9.55 -4.06 5.72
CA GLY A 99 8.52 -3.76 4.72
C GLY A 99 7.14 -4.28 5.13
N LEU A 100 6.79 -4.23 6.42
CA LEU A 100 5.51 -4.69 6.95
C LEU A 100 4.61 -3.51 7.29
N ARG A 101 3.30 -3.70 7.16
CA ARG A 101 2.28 -2.72 7.55
C ARG A 101 1.07 -3.41 8.14
N VAL A 102 0.43 -2.75 9.10
CA VAL A 102 -0.85 -3.15 9.65
C VAL A 102 -1.96 -2.43 8.91
N ILE A 103 -2.93 -3.20 8.44
CA ILE A 103 -4.16 -2.69 7.83
C ILE A 103 -5.38 -3.24 8.57
N ALA A 104 -6.48 -2.52 8.51
CA ALA A 104 -7.78 -3.00 8.95
C ALA A 104 -8.41 -3.91 7.88
N ASP A 105 -9.53 -4.53 8.21
CA ASP A 105 -10.25 -5.45 7.33
C ASP A 105 -10.81 -4.78 6.05
N ASP A 106 -11.02 -3.46 6.09
CA ASP A 106 -11.40 -2.64 4.94
C ASP A 106 -10.22 -2.22 4.03
N GLY A 107 -8.99 -2.60 4.40
CA GLY A 107 -7.76 -2.24 3.68
C GLY A 107 -7.19 -0.86 4.04
N ALA A 108 -7.85 -0.10 4.91
CA ALA A 108 -7.34 1.16 5.42
C ALA A 108 -6.20 0.95 6.44
N PRO A 109 -5.36 1.95 6.71
CA PRO A 109 -4.43 1.90 7.83
C PRO A 109 -5.17 1.67 9.16
N ALA A 110 -4.60 0.86 10.06
CA ALA A 110 -5.23 0.58 11.35
C ALA A 110 -5.47 1.87 12.14
N GLY A 111 -6.72 2.12 12.52
CA GLY A 111 -7.11 3.27 13.35
C GLY A 111 -6.58 3.17 14.77
N PHE A 112 -6.62 4.27 15.54
CA PHE A 112 -6.11 4.35 16.91
C PHE A 112 -6.66 3.25 17.83
N THR A 113 -7.98 3.02 17.79
CA THR A 113 -8.63 2.00 18.63
C THR A 113 -8.11 0.60 18.32
N ALA A 114 -7.97 0.25 17.04
CA ALA A 114 -7.43 -1.03 16.62
C ALA A 114 -5.97 -1.18 17.08
N VAL A 115 -5.15 -0.13 16.92
CA VAL A 115 -3.76 -0.11 17.42
C VAL A 115 -3.71 -0.27 18.94
N LEU A 116 -4.59 0.38 19.69
CA LEU A 116 -4.65 0.29 21.14
C LEU A 116 -5.01 -1.15 21.58
N VAL A 117 -6.11 -1.72 21.04
CA VAL A 117 -6.57 -3.07 21.38
C VAL A 117 -5.47 -4.10 21.11
N ARG A 118 -4.86 -4.09 19.93
CA ARG A 118 -3.82 -5.06 19.59
C ARG A 118 -2.54 -4.93 20.43
N ASN A 119 -2.22 -3.73 20.92
CA ASN A 119 -1.08 -3.52 21.79
C ASN A 119 -1.39 -3.85 23.25
N LEU A 120 -2.64 -3.72 23.70
CA LEU A 120 -3.08 -4.24 25.01
C LEU A 120 -3.04 -5.78 25.05
N VAL A 121 -3.59 -6.44 24.02
CA VAL A 121 -3.58 -7.90 23.90
C VAL A 121 -2.16 -8.46 23.73
N ARG A 122 -1.19 -7.65 23.31
CA ARG A 122 0.22 -8.04 23.22
C ARG A 122 0.78 -8.64 24.53
N VAL A 123 0.27 -8.20 25.68
CA VAL A 123 0.65 -8.76 26.97
C VAL A 123 0.31 -10.24 27.03
N VAL A 124 -0.86 -10.64 26.54
CA VAL A 124 -1.31 -12.02 26.47
C VAL A 124 -0.52 -12.80 25.41
N ASP A 125 -0.25 -12.18 24.25
CA ASP A 125 0.57 -12.78 23.19
C ASP A 125 1.97 -13.17 23.70
N PHE A 126 2.50 -12.40 24.69
CA PHE A 126 3.84 -12.62 25.25
C PHE A 126 3.91 -13.83 26.20
N LEU A 127 2.79 -14.31 26.74
CA LEU A 127 2.73 -15.48 27.59
C LEU A 127 2.80 -16.79 26.77
N PRO A 128 3.24 -17.92 27.33
CA PRO A 128 3.97 -18.13 28.58
C PRO A 128 5.47 -17.80 28.47
N GLY A 129 5.84 -16.71 27.86
CA GLY A 129 7.18 -16.22 27.60
C GLY A 129 7.53 -16.22 26.11
N PHE A 130 8.30 -15.22 25.70
CA PHE A 130 8.83 -15.06 24.32
C PHE A 130 7.79 -15.22 23.20
N TYR A 131 6.59 -14.63 23.35
CA TYR A 131 5.50 -14.67 22.35
C TYR A 131 4.90 -16.06 22.10
N GLY A 132 4.86 -16.94 23.10
CA GLY A 132 4.36 -18.30 22.94
C GLY A 132 2.94 -18.36 22.37
N PHE A 133 1.96 -17.70 22.99
CA PHE A 133 0.59 -17.67 22.50
C PHE A 133 0.45 -16.89 21.19
N GLY A 134 1.17 -15.79 21.02
CA GLY A 134 1.15 -15.01 19.78
C GLY A 134 1.69 -15.80 18.60
N LEU A 135 2.79 -16.55 18.77
CA LEU A 135 3.36 -17.41 17.73
C LEU A 135 2.44 -18.59 17.41
N LEU A 136 1.89 -19.24 18.43
CA LEU A 136 0.94 -20.35 18.27
C LEU A 136 -0.30 -19.89 17.46
N ALA A 137 -0.84 -18.71 17.82
CA ALA A 137 -1.97 -18.13 17.09
C ALA A 137 -1.63 -17.87 15.61
N ILE A 138 -0.43 -17.36 15.29
CA ILE A 138 0.02 -17.14 13.91
C ILE A 138 0.11 -18.46 13.13
N VAL A 139 0.58 -19.55 13.76
CA VAL A 139 0.73 -20.86 13.12
C VAL A 139 -0.63 -21.51 12.86
N ILE A 140 -1.55 -21.42 13.84
CA ILE A 140 -2.88 -22.04 13.74
C ILE A 140 -3.82 -21.21 12.84
N SER A 141 -3.66 -19.89 12.83
CA SER A 141 -4.55 -19.00 12.06
C SER A 141 -4.30 -19.14 10.55
N PRO A 142 -5.32 -19.48 9.74
CA PRO A 142 -5.21 -19.49 8.28
C PRO A 142 -4.78 -18.14 7.68
N ARG A 143 -4.98 -17.07 8.44
CA ARG A 143 -4.66 -15.69 8.05
C ARG A 143 -3.37 -15.17 8.69
N SER A 144 -2.61 -16.06 9.36
CA SER A 144 -1.37 -15.71 10.07
C SER A 144 -1.56 -14.51 11.03
N GLN A 145 -2.67 -14.45 11.75
CA GLN A 145 -2.99 -13.40 12.72
C GLN A 145 -2.60 -13.85 14.13
N ARG A 146 -2.00 -12.94 14.93
CA ARG A 146 -1.83 -13.14 16.36
C ARG A 146 -3.13 -12.80 17.11
N LEU A 147 -3.22 -13.11 18.42
CA LEU A 147 -4.42 -12.83 19.21
C LEU A 147 -4.80 -11.34 19.18
N GLY A 148 -3.83 -10.44 19.29
CA GLY A 148 -4.07 -9.00 19.18
C GLY A 148 -4.59 -8.56 17.83
N ASP A 149 -4.16 -9.20 16.72
CA ASP A 149 -4.64 -8.92 15.38
C ASP A 149 -6.09 -9.38 15.21
N LEU A 150 -6.43 -10.55 15.74
CA LEU A 150 -7.80 -11.10 15.74
C LEU A 150 -8.75 -10.23 16.55
N ALA A 151 -8.36 -9.80 17.75
CA ALA A 151 -9.17 -8.96 18.62
C ALA A 151 -9.43 -7.56 18.02
N ALA A 152 -8.51 -7.04 17.22
CA ALA A 152 -8.60 -5.71 16.61
C ALA A 152 -9.12 -5.72 15.16
N GLY A 153 -9.43 -6.87 14.55
CA GLY A 153 -9.85 -6.95 13.15
C GLY A 153 -8.78 -6.44 12.17
N THR A 154 -7.51 -6.78 12.40
CA THR A 154 -6.40 -6.25 11.60
C THR A 154 -5.54 -7.35 11.00
N PHE A 155 -4.79 -7.00 9.94
CA PHE A 155 -3.86 -7.88 9.26
C PHE A 155 -2.49 -7.24 9.15
N VAL A 156 -1.45 -8.07 9.20
CA VAL A 156 -0.09 -7.63 8.88
C VAL A 156 0.24 -8.08 7.48
N VAL A 157 0.43 -7.10 6.59
CA VAL A 157 0.72 -7.33 5.17
C VAL A 157 2.12 -6.81 4.83
N ARG A 158 2.67 -7.28 3.74
CA ARG A 158 3.82 -6.63 3.14
C ARG A 158 3.37 -5.27 2.61
N ALA A 159 4.03 -4.21 3.08
CA ALA A 159 3.77 -2.88 2.54
C ALA A 159 4.02 -2.93 1.03
N PRO A 160 3.05 -2.51 0.22
CA PRO A 160 3.30 -2.38 -1.20
C PRO A 160 4.50 -1.42 -1.32
N ARG A 161 5.60 -1.91 -1.84
CA ARG A 161 6.63 -1.00 -2.32
C ARG A 161 5.89 -0.11 -3.32
N PRO A 162 6.09 1.20 -3.33
CA PRO A 162 5.66 2.01 -4.45
C PRO A 162 6.47 1.53 -5.66
N GLN A 163 6.10 0.39 -6.19
CA GLN A 163 6.38 0.11 -7.58
C GLN A 163 5.50 1.13 -8.29
N LEU A 164 6.11 2.23 -8.67
CA LEU A 164 5.71 2.91 -9.87
C LEU A 164 5.82 1.82 -10.95
N ASP A 165 4.73 1.09 -11.12
CA ASP A 165 4.58 0.14 -12.21
C ASP A 165 4.51 0.93 -13.52
N TYR A 166 5.61 1.63 -13.77
CA TYR A 166 5.95 2.10 -15.13
C TYR A 166 5.99 0.92 -16.11
N PHE A 167 6.07 -0.32 -15.57
CA PHE A 167 6.18 -1.55 -16.36
C PHE A 167 4.83 -2.23 -16.63
N SER A 168 3.80 -2.01 -15.80
CA SER A 168 2.47 -2.57 -16.09
C SER A 168 1.77 -1.83 -17.24
N LEU A 169 2.29 -0.68 -17.66
CA LEU A 169 1.92 -0.08 -18.95
C LEU A 169 2.50 -0.84 -20.16
N ARG A 170 3.41 -1.79 -19.94
CA ARG A 170 4.11 -2.54 -21.02
C ARG A 170 3.59 -3.95 -21.24
N THR A 171 2.89 -4.54 -20.31
CA THR A 171 2.22 -5.83 -20.49
C THR A 171 0.73 -5.65 -20.73
N VAL A 172 0.38 -4.80 -21.67
CA VAL A 172 -0.81 -5.07 -22.46
C VAL A 172 -0.41 -6.22 -23.36
N THR A 173 -0.84 -7.45 -23.01
CA THR A 173 -0.83 -8.60 -23.92
C THR A 173 -1.16 -8.07 -25.30
N PRO A 174 -0.37 -8.35 -26.35
CA PRO A 174 -0.77 -8.01 -27.70
C PRO A 174 -2.02 -8.84 -27.99
N LEU A 175 -3.19 -8.24 -27.76
CA LEU A 175 -4.40 -8.75 -28.41
C LEU A 175 -4.16 -8.62 -29.89
N GLY A 176 -4.49 -9.70 -30.61
CA GLY A 176 -4.22 -9.90 -32.01
C GLY A 176 -4.37 -8.65 -32.87
N ALA A 177 -3.48 -8.48 -33.79
CA ALA A 177 -3.53 -7.48 -34.83
C ALA A 177 -4.93 -7.49 -35.49
N GLY A 178 -5.77 -6.48 -35.20
CA GLY A 178 -7.07 -6.51 -35.87
C GLY A 178 -8.01 -5.32 -35.66
N ALA A 179 -8.12 -4.77 -34.47
CA ALA A 179 -9.09 -3.68 -34.29
C ALA A 179 -8.38 -2.32 -34.26
N GLN A 180 -8.11 -1.76 -35.42
CA GLN A 180 -7.81 -0.34 -35.58
C GLN A 180 -9.15 0.40 -35.59
N VAL A 181 -9.48 1.09 -34.51
CA VAL A 181 -10.64 1.97 -34.44
C VAL A 181 -10.18 3.36 -34.80
N GLU A 182 -10.72 3.90 -35.90
CA GLU A 182 -10.49 5.29 -36.29
C GLU A 182 -11.30 6.19 -35.35
N VAL A 183 -10.61 7.03 -34.58
CA VAL A 183 -11.24 7.87 -33.57
C VAL A 183 -11.28 9.31 -34.08
N ARG A 184 -12.48 9.88 -34.22
CA ARG A 184 -12.66 11.31 -34.39
C ARG A 184 -12.09 12.05 -33.18
N ALA A 185 -11.74 13.33 -33.36
CA ALA A 185 -11.24 14.17 -32.27
C ALA A 185 -12.12 14.07 -31.03
N LEU A 186 -11.63 13.34 -30.03
CA LEU A 186 -12.30 13.18 -28.73
C LEU A 186 -12.11 14.44 -27.90
N PRO A 187 -13.15 14.93 -27.20
CA PRO A 187 -13.01 15.98 -26.20
C PRO A 187 -11.94 15.61 -25.15
N GLY A 188 -11.18 16.60 -24.69
CA GLY A 188 -10.08 16.35 -23.74
C GLY A 188 -10.52 15.64 -22.46
N GLU A 189 -11.74 15.88 -22.00
CA GLU A 189 -12.34 15.19 -20.87
C GLU A 189 -12.55 13.70 -21.13
N ALA A 190 -13.07 13.34 -22.30
CA ALA A 190 -13.25 11.95 -22.70
C ALA A 190 -11.91 11.21 -22.83
N GLN A 191 -10.87 11.87 -23.36
CA GLN A 191 -9.51 11.31 -23.41
C GLN A 191 -8.95 11.04 -22.01
N ARG A 192 -9.23 11.93 -21.04
CA ARG A 192 -8.81 11.76 -19.65
C ARG A 192 -9.50 10.55 -19.02
N LEU A 193 -10.82 10.41 -19.20
CA LEU A 193 -11.60 9.28 -18.67
C LEU A 193 -11.13 7.94 -19.23
N VAL A 194 -10.84 7.87 -20.54
CA VAL A 194 -10.28 6.67 -21.18
C VAL A 194 -8.93 6.29 -20.56
N ARG A 195 -8.04 7.25 -20.37
CA ARG A 195 -6.72 7.01 -19.77
C ARG A 195 -6.86 6.55 -18.31
N GLU A 196 -7.75 7.17 -17.54
CA GLU A 196 -7.98 6.85 -16.16
C GLU A 196 -8.59 5.44 -15.99
N PHE A 197 -9.57 5.10 -16.82
CA PHE A 197 -10.17 3.76 -16.83
C PHE A 197 -9.12 2.68 -17.13
N VAL A 198 -8.33 2.83 -18.20
CA VAL A 198 -7.30 1.86 -18.58
C VAL A 198 -6.21 1.72 -17.50
N ALA A 199 -5.86 2.81 -16.83
CA ALA A 199 -4.88 2.78 -15.74
C ALA A 199 -5.39 2.03 -14.50
N ARG A 200 -6.69 2.03 -14.24
CA ARG A 200 -7.31 1.42 -13.05
C ARG A 200 -8.00 0.09 -13.34
N GLU A 201 -8.21 -0.28 -14.60
CA GLU A 201 -8.99 -1.43 -15.04
C GLU A 201 -8.64 -2.74 -14.31
N ALA A 202 -7.35 -3.02 -14.16
CA ALA A 202 -6.87 -4.24 -13.50
C ALA A 202 -7.16 -4.29 -11.99
N LYS A 203 -7.45 -3.14 -11.38
CA LYS A 203 -7.72 -2.98 -9.94
C LYS A 203 -9.21 -2.96 -9.61
N LEU A 204 -10.08 -2.81 -10.62
CA LEU A 204 -11.52 -2.75 -10.43
C LEU A 204 -12.11 -4.15 -10.24
N ALA A 205 -13.10 -4.28 -9.35
CA ALA A 205 -13.90 -5.50 -9.22
C ALA A 205 -14.60 -5.82 -10.54
N PRO A 206 -14.72 -7.12 -10.93
CA PRO A 206 -15.23 -7.53 -12.25
C PRO A 206 -16.58 -6.91 -12.60
N ASP A 207 -17.53 -6.91 -11.67
CA ASP A 207 -18.89 -6.40 -11.91
C ASP A 207 -18.92 -4.87 -12.03
N TYR A 208 -18.11 -4.19 -11.23
CA TYR A 208 -17.99 -2.74 -11.29
C TYR A 208 -17.28 -2.30 -12.57
N ARG A 209 -16.20 -3.01 -12.95
CA ARG A 209 -15.49 -2.79 -14.21
C ARG A 209 -16.42 -2.91 -15.41
N ALA A 210 -17.27 -3.95 -15.46
CA ALA A 210 -18.21 -4.15 -16.55
C ALA A 210 -19.23 -3.00 -16.63
N ARG A 211 -19.77 -2.53 -15.51
CA ARG A 211 -20.72 -1.40 -15.47
C ARG A 211 -20.09 -0.10 -15.94
N VAL A 212 -18.90 0.23 -15.41
CA VAL A 212 -18.19 1.46 -15.81
C VAL A 212 -17.76 1.40 -17.26
N ALA A 213 -17.27 0.24 -17.74
CA ALA A 213 -16.91 0.05 -19.13
C ALA A 213 -18.10 0.27 -20.05
N LYS A 214 -19.28 -0.28 -19.72
CA LYS A 214 -20.50 -0.08 -20.50
C LYS A 214 -20.87 1.39 -20.58
N GLN A 215 -20.95 2.08 -19.45
CA GLN A 215 -21.31 3.52 -19.44
C GLN A 215 -20.32 4.37 -20.23
N LEU A 216 -19.03 4.07 -20.15
CA LEU A 216 -18.00 4.79 -20.88
C LEU A 216 -18.03 4.45 -22.37
N ALA A 217 -18.20 3.17 -22.73
CA ALA A 217 -18.32 2.72 -24.10
C ALA A 217 -19.54 3.33 -24.79
N ASP A 218 -20.70 3.38 -24.13
CA ASP A 218 -21.91 4.02 -24.69
C ASP A 218 -21.70 5.50 -25.05
N ARG A 219 -20.91 6.22 -24.24
CA ARG A 219 -20.54 7.62 -24.50
C ARG A 219 -19.48 7.78 -25.59
N LEU A 220 -18.62 6.77 -25.79
CA LEU A 220 -17.52 6.82 -26.76
C LEU A 220 -17.87 6.29 -28.13
N ARG A 221 -18.88 5.42 -28.25
CA ARG A 221 -19.33 4.84 -29.53
C ARG A 221 -19.61 5.88 -30.62
N PRO A 222 -20.22 7.07 -30.37
CA PRO A 222 -20.42 8.06 -31.39
C PRO A 222 -19.13 8.65 -31.99
N TYR A 223 -18.01 8.52 -31.31
CA TYR A 223 -16.70 9.05 -31.76
C TYR A 223 -15.81 7.96 -32.38
N ALA A 224 -16.22 6.72 -32.35
CA ALA A 224 -15.49 5.57 -32.89
C ALA A 224 -16.11 5.15 -34.22
N ARG A 225 -15.30 5.08 -35.28
CA ARG A 225 -15.69 4.54 -36.59
C ARG A 225 -15.12 3.15 -36.78
N ASP A 226 -15.78 2.34 -37.59
CA ASP A 226 -15.38 0.96 -37.94
C ASP A 226 -15.21 0.07 -36.73
N VAL A 227 -16.12 0.19 -35.75
CA VAL A 227 -16.15 -0.68 -34.57
C VAL A 227 -16.79 -2.01 -34.95
N ASP A 228 -16.06 -3.09 -34.74
CA ASP A 228 -16.61 -4.45 -34.88
C ASP A 228 -17.82 -4.59 -33.90
N PRO A 229 -19.01 -4.98 -34.41
CA PRO A 229 -20.19 -5.16 -33.55
C PRO A 229 -20.01 -6.19 -32.45
N GLY A 230 -19.07 -7.13 -32.61
CA GLY A 230 -18.72 -8.15 -31.60
C GLY A 230 -17.74 -7.69 -30.53
N LEU A 231 -17.22 -6.45 -30.62
CA LEU A 231 -16.21 -5.96 -29.69
C LEU A 231 -16.84 -5.62 -28.33
N GLY A 232 -16.33 -6.22 -27.26
CA GLY A 232 -16.77 -5.97 -25.91
C GLY A 232 -16.45 -4.52 -25.45
N ASP A 233 -17.22 -3.98 -24.50
CA ASP A 233 -17.09 -2.59 -24.04
C ASP A 233 -15.69 -2.26 -23.51
N VAL A 234 -15.06 -3.17 -22.76
CA VAL A 234 -13.69 -2.99 -22.27
C VAL A 234 -12.69 -2.97 -23.42
N GLU A 235 -12.87 -3.81 -24.41
CA GLU A 235 -11.99 -3.90 -25.56
C GLU A 235 -12.10 -2.69 -26.47
N LEU A 236 -13.31 -2.12 -26.61
CA LEU A 236 -13.54 -0.86 -27.31
C LEU A 236 -12.75 0.29 -26.66
N ILE A 237 -12.84 0.43 -25.33
CA ILE A 237 -12.10 1.47 -24.61
C ILE A 237 -10.59 1.30 -24.77
N ARG A 238 -10.10 0.07 -24.73
CA ARG A 238 -8.67 -0.24 -24.97
C ARG A 238 -8.24 0.10 -26.41
N ALA A 239 -9.10 -0.16 -27.39
CA ALA A 239 -8.84 0.18 -28.80
C ALA A 239 -8.75 1.69 -28.98
N ILE A 240 -9.68 2.45 -28.41
CA ILE A 240 -9.67 3.91 -28.40
C ILE A 240 -8.41 4.45 -27.71
N ALA A 241 -8.01 3.89 -26.56
CA ALA A 241 -6.80 4.30 -25.87
C ALA A 241 -5.53 4.08 -26.70
N ARG A 242 -5.50 3.04 -27.52
CA ARG A 242 -4.38 2.76 -28.45
C ARG A 242 -4.32 3.79 -29.57
N SER A 243 -5.46 4.12 -30.19
CA SER A 243 -5.50 5.10 -31.28
C SER A 243 -5.09 6.51 -30.80
N LEU A 244 -5.50 6.90 -29.57
CA LEU A 244 -5.08 8.16 -28.95
C LEU A 244 -3.56 8.24 -28.69
N ARG A 245 -2.91 7.11 -28.44
CA ARG A 245 -1.44 7.06 -28.30
C ARG A 245 -0.73 7.16 -29.62
N ALA A 246 -1.26 6.53 -30.66
CA ALA A 246 -0.68 6.59 -32.00
C ALA A 246 -0.74 8.01 -32.59
N SER A 247 -1.87 8.70 -32.40
CA SER A 247 -2.06 10.10 -32.88
C SER A 247 -1.20 11.12 -32.12
N GLY A 248 -0.94 10.90 -30.79
CA GLY A 248 -0.10 11.78 -29.98
C GLY A 248 1.41 11.64 -30.29
N GLY A 249 1.84 10.49 -30.81
CA GLY A 249 3.25 10.24 -31.18
C GLY A 249 3.67 10.90 -32.53
N SER A 250 2.74 11.10 -33.44
CA SER A 250 3.04 11.67 -34.75
C SER A 250 3.17 13.21 -34.75
N SER A 251 2.61 13.88 -33.75
CA SER A 251 2.68 15.36 -33.66
C SER A 251 4.02 15.87 -33.08
N GLY A 252 4.81 15.04 -32.45
CA GLY A 252 6.11 15.38 -31.90
C GLY A 252 7.29 15.23 -32.90
N ALA A 253 7.11 14.47 -33.99
CA ALA A 253 8.19 14.20 -34.95
C ALA A 253 8.32 15.23 -36.10
N SER A 254 7.34 16.13 -36.28
CA SER A 254 7.34 17.08 -37.39
C SER A 254 7.87 18.49 -37.06
N ALA A 255 8.24 18.73 -35.77
CA ALA A 255 8.69 20.07 -35.33
C ALA A 255 10.23 20.21 -35.26
N GLY A 256 11.01 19.16 -35.60
CA GLY A 256 12.48 19.15 -35.50
C GLY A 256 13.26 19.26 -36.82
N GLY A 257 12.64 19.53 -37.94
CA GLY A 257 13.28 19.47 -39.26
C GLY A 257 13.11 20.70 -40.16
N ARG A 258 13.46 21.90 -39.70
CA ARG A 258 13.69 23.03 -40.58
C ARG A 258 14.64 24.03 -39.93
N GLY A 259 15.85 24.12 -40.37
CA GLY A 259 16.74 25.21 -39.99
C GLY A 259 18.19 24.92 -40.28
N GLY A 260 18.64 25.25 -41.49
CA GLY A 260 20.07 25.49 -41.67
C GLY A 260 20.75 24.93 -42.88
N SER A 261 20.39 25.41 -44.11
CA SER A 261 21.30 25.39 -45.20
C SER A 261 21.19 26.73 -45.94
N SER A 262 22.12 27.62 -45.80
CA SER A 262 22.48 28.55 -46.88
C SER A 262 23.73 29.33 -46.52
N GLY A 263 24.64 29.42 -47.49
CA GLY A 263 25.60 30.45 -47.69
C GLY A 263 27.02 30.00 -47.39
N GLY A 264 27.88 29.71 -48.29
CA GLY A 264 28.11 30.40 -49.55
C GLY A 264 29.26 31.39 -49.36
N GLY A 265 30.39 31.17 -49.99
CA GLY A 265 31.42 32.21 -50.07
C GLY A 265 32.83 31.69 -50.18
N ALA A 266 33.25 31.41 -51.38
CA ALA A 266 34.66 31.49 -51.79
C ALA A 266 34.89 32.93 -52.29
N PRO A 267 36.06 33.34 -52.80
CA PRO A 267 37.45 33.00 -52.49
C PRO A 267 38.30 34.27 -52.36
N ARG A 268 39.42 34.18 -51.76
CA ARG A 268 40.74 34.68 -52.23
C ARG A 268 41.83 34.28 -51.28
#